data_30247c85dc75aceb1f08d5f665cd2f51
#
_entry.id   30247c85dc75aceb1f08d5f665cd2f51
#
_cell.length_a   1.000
_cell.length_b   1.000
_cell.length_c   1.000
_cell.angle_alpha   90.00
_cell.angle_beta   90.00
_cell.angle_gamma   90.00
#
_symmetry.space_group_name_H-M   'P 1'
#
loop_
_entity.id
_entity.type
_entity.pdbx_description
1 polymer ?
#
loop_
_entity_poly.entity_id
_entity_poly.type
_entity_poly.pdbx_seq_one_letter_code
_entity_poly.pdbx_strand_id
1 'polypeptide(L)'
;MKVGFVVFDGVTMLDVSGPAEVLHQAGLAGHPYELVLISASGGQVTTSTGLPLSGVVTAAEAGPVDTAIVAGGDLLAEWPLDADLLATARAVTAGAARVASVCTGAFVLAELGLLDGRRAATHWRHAGLLARRHPRVRVEPDAIHVRDGRFVTSAGISAGIDLTLALVEDDHGAEAARRIARELVVFLRRPGGQSQFSAAAAPPARHDVLRVLIDSVLADPAGDHGLPAMAAAAAVSTRHLTRLFRTELGTTPARWVERVRLEHAQRLLLDGHGVTAAARDSGLGSDETLRRVFDRHLGITPTAYRQRFATTTGGTVQING
;
A
#
# COMPACT_ATOMS: atom_id res chain seq x y z
N MET A 1 -22.84 7.14 12.85
CA MET A 1 -22.51 7.39 11.42
C MET A 1 -22.68 6.10 10.65
N LYS A 2 -23.19 6.19 9.41
CA LYS A 2 -23.40 5.02 8.54
C LYS A 2 -22.25 4.89 7.53
N VAL A 3 -21.65 3.70 7.47
CA VAL A 3 -20.52 3.40 6.60
C VAL A 3 -20.91 2.31 5.59
N GLY A 4 -20.90 2.66 4.31
CA GLY A 4 -21.22 1.75 3.21
C GLY A 4 -19.96 1.20 2.58
N PHE A 5 -19.85 -0.14 2.52
CA PHE A 5 -18.80 -0.83 1.81
C PHE A 5 -19.29 -1.27 0.43
N VAL A 6 -18.72 -0.75 -0.62
CA VAL A 6 -18.98 -1.23 -1.98
C VAL A 6 -18.15 -2.49 -2.18
N VAL A 7 -18.87 -3.62 -2.37
CA VAL A 7 -18.31 -4.97 -2.53
C VAL A 7 -18.80 -5.62 -3.82
N PHE A 8 -18.08 -6.63 -4.30
CA PHE A 8 -18.33 -7.32 -5.56
C PHE A 8 -17.70 -8.72 -5.51
N ASP A 9 -18.11 -9.63 -6.38
CA ASP A 9 -17.49 -10.97 -6.45
C ASP A 9 -15.99 -10.87 -6.76
N GLY A 10 -15.17 -11.55 -5.97
CA GLY A 10 -13.71 -11.46 -6.01
C GLY A 10 -13.12 -10.33 -5.15
N VAL A 11 -13.94 -9.61 -4.35
CA VAL A 11 -13.45 -8.61 -3.40
C VAL A 11 -12.45 -9.23 -2.42
N THR A 12 -11.37 -8.52 -2.12
CA THR A 12 -10.40 -8.96 -1.11
C THR A 12 -11.02 -8.92 0.29
N MET A 13 -11.14 -10.07 0.95
CA MET A 13 -11.81 -10.19 2.26
C MET A 13 -11.27 -9.18 3.27
N LEU A 14 -9.94 -9.03 3.40
CA LEU A 14 -9.33 -8.16 4.39
C LEU A 14 -9.55 -6.66 4.09
N ASP A 15 -9.81 -6.29 2.84
CA ASP A 15 -10.15 -4.91 2.47
C ASP A 15 -11.53 -4.48 3.01
N VAL A 16 -12.36 -5.45 3.36
CA VAL A 16 -13.66 -5.26 4.01
C VAL A 16 -13.55 -5.50 5.51
N SER A 17 -13.07 -6.70 5.91
CA SER A 17 -13.07 -7.12 7.32
C SER A 17 -12.11 -6.30 8.19
N GLY A 18 -10.97 -5.86 7.66
CA GLY A 18 -10.03 -5.02 8.41
C GLY A 18 -10.64 -3.68 8.82
N PRO A 19 -11.15 -2.88 7.89
CA PRO A 19 -11.92 -1.66 8.21
C PRO A 19 -13.14 -1.91 9.08
N ALA A 20 -13.92 -2.96 8.80
CA ALA A 20 -15.11 -3.27 9.57
C ALA A 20 -14.79 -3.57 11.04
N GLU A 21 -13.69 -4.32 11.30
CA GLU A 21 -13.24 -4.61 12.66
C GLU A 21 -12.82 -3.36 13.42
N VAL A 22 -12.11 -2.42 12.78
CA VAL A 22 -11.76 -1.12 13.39
C VAL A 22 -13.01 -0.36 13.81
N LEU A 23 -14.03 -0.30 12.93
CA LEU A 23 -15.28 0.41 13.20
C LEU A 23 -16.14 -0.31 14.27
N HIS A 24 -16.10 -1.65 14.31
CA HIS A 24 -16.73 -2.44 15.35
C HIS A 24 -16.08 -2.13 16.72
N GLN A 25 -14.78 -2.14 16.83
CA GLN A 25 -14.06 -1.80 18.06
C GLN A 25 -14.32 -0.35 18.50
N ALA A 26 -14.48 0.57 17.54
CA ALA A 26 -14.93 1.93 17.86
C ALA A 26 -16.32 1.92 18.51
N GLY A 27 -17.24 1.09 18.02
CA GLY A 27 -18.58 0.90 18.63
C GLY A 27 -18.49 0.40 20.07
N LEU A 28 -17.67 -0.60 20.34
CA LEU A 28 -17.41 -1.13 21.69
C LEU A 28 -16.78 -0.07 22.61
N ALA A 29 -16.03 0.86 22.05
CA ALA A 29 -15.42 1.99 22.77
C ALA A 29 -16.40 3.16 23.02
N GLY A 30 -17.68 3.07 22.61
CA GLY A 30 -18.70 4.08 22.78
C GLY A 30 -18.92 4.99 21.55
N HIS A 31 -18.33 4.67 20.41
CA HIS A 31 -18.41 5.41 19.15
C HIS A 31 -19.04 4.56 18.03
N PRO A 32 -20.37 4.30 18.05
CA PRO A 32 -21.00 3.33 17.16
C PRO A 32 -21.03 3.80 15.69
N TYR A 33 -20.74 2.86 14.81
CA TYR A 33 -20.93 2.97 13.37
C TYR A 33 -21.94 1.92 12.90
N GLU A 34 -22.84 2.30 12.01
CA GLU A 34 -23.70 1.38 11.28
C GLU A 34 -22.97 0.95 10.01
N LEU A 35 -22.72 -0.35 9.87
CA LEU A 35 -22.00 -0.90 8.71
C LEU A 35 -22.99 -1.54 7.75
N VAL A 36 -22.87 -1.25 6.47
CA VAL A 36 -23.67 -1.84 5.41
C VAL A 36 -22.81 -2.28 4.25
N LEU A 37 -22.98 -3.53 3.80
CA LEU A 37 -22.35 -4.08 2.60
C LEU A 37 -23.25 -3.80 1.41
N ILE A 38 -22.71 -3.24 0.33
CA ILE A 38 -23.48 -2.78 -0.83
C ILE A 38 -22.86 -3.37 -2.10
N SER A 39 -23.67 -4.06 -2.91
CA SER A 39 -23.29 -4.52 -4.25
C SER A 39 -24.38 -4.18 -5.27
N ALA A 40 -24.11 -4.47 -6.53
CA ALA A 40 -25.06 -4.21 -7.62
C ALA A 40 -26.35 -5.02 -7.47
N SER A 41 -26.25 -6.29 -7.06
CA SER A 41 -27.38 -7.23 -6.98
C SER A 41 -27.89 -7.49 -5.56
N GLY A 42 -27.16 -7.06 -4.53
CA GLY A 42 -27.47 -7.44 -3.14
C GLY A 42 -27.24 -8.95 -2.87
N GLY A 43 -27.81 -9.45 -1.76
CA GLY A 43 -27.82 -10.86 -1.41
C GLY A 43 -26.50 -11.36 -0.81
N GLN A 44 -25.65 -11.96 -1.62
CA GLN A 44 -24.36 -12.53 -1.22
C GLN A 44 -23.28 -12.20 -2.25
N VAL A 45 -22.08 -11.97 -1.76
CA VAL A 45 -20.87 -11.74 -2.58
C VAL A 45 -19.80 -12.76 -2.16
N THR A 46 -19.14 -13.38 -3.13
CA THR A 46 -18.03 -14.30 -2.88
C THR A 46 -16.71 -13.54 -2.90
N THR A 47 -15.93 -13.64 -1.82
CA THR A 47 -14.63 -12.97 -1.73
C THR A 47 -13.55 -13.70 -2.52
N SER A 48 -12.38 -13.08 -2.68
CA SER A 48 -11.19 -13.68 -3.29
C SER A 48 -10.71 -14.95 -2.59
N THR A 49 -11.07 -15.15 -1.32
CA THR A 49 -10.75 -16.36 -0.55
C THR A 49 -11.77 -17.50 -0.72
N GLY A 50 -12.86 -17.25 -1.46
CA GLY A 50 -13.99 -18.17 -1.60
C GLY A 50 -15.02 -18.12 -0.46
N LEU A 51 -14.75 -17.34 0.60
CA LEU A 51 -15.73 -17.15 1.69
C LEU A 51 -16.80 -16.15 1.28
N PRO A 52 -18.07 -16.41 1.63
CA PRO A 52 -19.16 -15.50 1.31
C PRO A 52 -19.26 -14.34 2.29
N LEU A 53 -19.64 -13.17 1.76
CA LEU A 53 -20.18 -12.05 2.52
C LEU A 53 -21.70 -12.06 2.34
N SER A 54 -22.43 -12.24 3.42
CA SER A 54 -23.89 -12.28 3.43
C SER A 54 -24.48 -10.97 3.95
N GLY A 55 -25.79 -10.75 3.74
CA GLY A 55 -26.46 -9.54 4.17
C GLY A 55 -26.08 -8.31 3.33
N VAL A 56 -25.64 -8.54 2.12
CA VAL A 56 -25.34 -7.49 1.15
C VAL A 56 -26.65 -6.93 0.60
N VAL A 57 -26.76 -5.62 0.50
CA VAL A 57 -27.93 -4.93 -0.05
C VAL A 57 -27.57 -4.15 -1.31
N THR A 58 -28.57 -3.70 -2.06
CA THR A 58 -28.36 -2.76 -3.16
C THR A 58 -28.14 -1.34 -2.65
N ALA A 59 -27.62 -0.44 -3.50
CA ALA A 59 -27.45 0.98 -3.15
C ALA A 59 -28.80 1.65 -2.79
N ALA A 60 -29.90 1.25 -3.43
CA ALA A 60 -31.24 1.75 -3.16
C ALA A 60 -31.75 1.32 -1.77
N GLU A 61 -31.54 0.06 -1.39
CA GLU A 61 -31.91 -0.47 -0.09
C GLU A 61 -31.04 0.09 1.04
N ALA A 62 -29.74 0.28 0.78
CA ALA A 62 -28.83 0.89 1.73
C ALA A 62 -29.23 2.34 2.08
N GLY A 63 -29.74 3.09 1.12
CA GLY A 63 -29.97 4.52 1.26
C GLY A 63 -28.67 5.33 1.44
N PRO A 64 -28.75 6.59 1.89
CA PRO A 64 -27.59 7.45 2.07
C PRO A 64 -26.60 6.90 3.11
N VAL A 65 -25.30 7.08 2.84
CA VAL A 65 -24.22 6.77 3.78
C VAL A 65 -23.37 8.01 4.05
N ASP A 66 -22.84 8.14 5.26
CA ASP A 66 -21.94 9.23 5.64
C ASP A 66 -20.53 9.03 5.06
N THR A 67 -20.07 7.78 5.08
CA THR A 67 -18.77 7.36 4.50
C THR A 67 -19.00 6.20 3.55
N ALA A 68 -18.49 6.33 2.32
CA ALA A 68 -18.40 5.25 1.34
C ALA A 68 -16.98 4.69 1.30
N ILE A 69 -16.83 3.38 1.43
CA ILE A 69 -15.55 2.68 1.29
C ILE A 69 -15.64 1.73 0.10
N VAL A 70 -14.84 1.94 -0.93
CA VAL A 70 -14.73 1.03 -2.07
C VAL A 70 -13.60 0.04 -1.78
N ALA A 71 -13.96 -1.23 -1.56
CA ALA A 71 -12.98 -2.29 -1.33
C ALA A 71 -12.25 -2.67 -2.61
N GLY A 72 -11.06 -3.27 -2.48
CA GLY A 72 -10.27 -3.73 -3.60
C GLY A 72 -10.48 -5.21 -3.93
N GLY A 73 -9.88 -5.63 -5.03
CA GLY A 73 -9.81 -7.00 -5.52
C GLY A 73 -8.96 -7.04 -6.79
N ASP A 74 -8.34 -8.17 -7.08
CA ASP A 74 -7.41 -8.29 -8.21
C ASP A 74 -8.09 -7.96 -9.57
N LEU A 75 -9.37 -8.28 -9.71
CA LEU A 75 -10.18 -7.99 -10.90
C LEU A 75 -10.23 -6.50 -11.26
N LEU A 76 -10.10 -5.60 -10.28
CA LEU A 76 -10.14 -4.15 -10.52
C LEU A 76 -8.87 -3.62 -11.23
N ALA A 77 -7.80 -4.39 -11.28
CA ALA A 77 -6.62 -4.08 -12.07
C ALA A 77 -6.81 -4.47 -13.56
N GLU A 78 -7.83 -5.26 -13.90
CA GLU A 78 -8.21 -5.62 -15.25
C GLU A 78 -9.07 -4.53 -15.90
N TRP A 79 -9.25 -4.60 -17.21
CA TRP A 79 -10.02 -3.61 -17.97
C TRP A 79 -10.86 -4.29 -19.05
N PRO A 80 -12.09 -3.81 -19.29
CA PRO A 80 -12.84 -2.74 -18.62
C PRO A 80 -13.37 -3.15 -17.25
N LEU A 81 -13.61 -2.17 -16.37
CA LEU A 81 -14.31 -2.42 -15.10
C LEU A 81 -15.80 -2.71 -15.36
N ASP A 82 -16.36 -3.53 -14.50
CA ASP A 82 -17.77 -3.88 -14.55
C ASP A 82 -18.68 -2.64 -14.43
N ALA A 83 -19.66 -2.53 -15.34
CA ALA A 83 -20.53 -1.36 -15.43
C ALA A 83 -21.49 -1.23 -14.24
N ASP A 84 -21.97 -2.35 -13.69
CA ASP A 84 -22.89 -2.36 -12.57
C ASP A 84 -22.18 -2.01 -11.27
N LEU A 85 -20.92 -2.44 -11.12
CA LEU A 85 -20.04 -2.01 -10.05
C LEU A 85 -19.81 -0.49 -10.11
N LEU A 86 -19.50 0.07 -11.28
CA LEU A 86 -19.30 1.49 -11.48
C LEU A 86 -20.57 2.29 -11.18
N ALA A 87 -21.74 1.82 -11.61
CA ALA A 87 -23.04 2.43 -11.31
C ALA A 87 -23.33 2.43 -9.81
N THR A 88 -23.10 1.30 -9.13
CA THR A 88 -23.24 1.16 -7.68
C THR A 88 -22.31 2.10 -6.92
N ALA A 89 -21.02 2.09 -7.25
CA ALA A 89 -20.05 2.97 -6.62
C ALA A 89 -20.37 4.45 -6.84
N ARG A 90 -20.84 4.84 -8.05
CA ARG A 90 -21.30 6.20 -8.35
C ARG A 90 -22.47 6.59 -7.44
N ALA A 91 -23.47 5.72 -7.32
CA ALA A 91 -24.66 5.98 -6.49
C ALA A 91 -24.30 6.17 -5.01
N VAL A 92 -23.48 5.27 -4.46
CA VAL A 92 -23.07 5.28 -3.04
C VAL A 92 -22.17 6.48 -2.73
N THR A 93 -21.25 6.85 -3.64
CA THR A 93 -20.28 7.94 -3.40
C THR A 93 -20.86 9.33 -3.63
N ALA A 94 -21.95 9.47 -4.39
CA ALA A 94 -22.52 10.77 -4.76
C ALA A 94 -22.96 11.61 -3.54
N GLY A 95 -23.61 11.00 -2.56
CA GLY A 95 -24.12 11.66 -1.35
C GLY A 95 -23.22 11.55 -0.12
N ALA A 96 -22.15 10.75 -0.17
CA ALA A 96 -21.28 10.53 0.99
C ALA A 96 -20.43 11.75 1.32
N ALA A 97 -20.40 12.17 2.58
CA ALA A 97 -19.54 13.26 3.03
C ALA A 97 -18.06 12.89 2.91
N ARG A 98 -17.72 11.60 3.03
CA ARG A 98 -16.38 11.05 2.93
C ARG A 98 -16.36 9.82 2.01
N VAL A 99 -15.40 9.77 1.10
CA VAL A 99 -15.23 8.66 0.15
C VAL A 99 -13.86 8.07 0.34
N ALA A 100 -13.80 6.78 0.62
CA ALA A 100 -12.57 6.06 0.84
C ALA A 100 -12.41 4.91 -0.18
N SER A 101 -11.17 4.50 -0.41
CA SER A 101 -10.87 3.25 -1.11
C SER A 101 -9.73 2.51 -0.45
N VAL A 102 -9.80 1.19 -0.48
CA VAL A 102 -8.73 0.29 -0.05
C VAL A 102 -8.18 -0.42 -1.29
N CYS A 103 -6.86 -0.58 -1.36
CA CYS A 103 -6.21 -1.36 -2.40
C CYS A 103 -6.55 -0.87 -3.82
N THR A 104 -6.96 -1.78 -4.68
CA THR A 104 -7.38 -1.50 -6.08
C THR A 104 -8.75 -0.82 -6.17
N GLY A 105 -9.48 -0.62 -5.08
CA GLY A 105 -10.70 0.19 -5.06
C GLY A 105 -10.49 1.62 -5.58
N ALA A 106 -9.24 2.12 -5.55
CA ALA A 106 -8.87 3.39 -6.15
C ALA A 106 -9.09 3.44 -7.67
N PHE A 107 -9.04 2.31 -8.38
CA PHE A 107 -9.34 2.25 -9.82
C PHE A 107 -10.80 2.58 -10.11
N VAL A 108 -11.72 2.11 -9.28
CA VAL A 108 -13.15 2.45 -9.39
C VAL A 108 -13.36 3.94 -9.24
N LEU A 109 -12.75 4.56 -8.21
CA LEU A 109 -12.86 6.01 -8.00
C LEU A 109 -12.22 6.82 -9.13
N ALA A 110 -11.10 6.34 -9.67
CA ALA A 110 -10.41 6.98 -10.80
C ALA A 110 -11.22 6.88 -12.08
N GLU A 111 -11.83 5.72 -12.37
CA GLU A 111 -12.71 5.50 -13.53
C GLU A 111 -13.95 6.39 -13.49
N LEU A 112 -14.48 6.65 -12.30
CA LEU A 112 -15.56 7.60 -12.08
C LEU A 112 -15.13 9.08 -12.20
N GLY A 113 -13.83 9.35 -12.42
CA GLY A 113 -13.26 10.70 -12.49
C GLY A 113 -13.15 11.41 -11.11
N LEU A 114 -13.45 10.71 -10.02
CA LEU A 114 -13.50 11.31 -8.67
C LEU A 114 -12.11 11.64 -8.12
N LEU A 115 -11.05 11.03 -8.64
CA LEU A 115 -9.67 11.28 -8.25
C LEU A 115 -8.91 12.21 -9.20
N ASP A 116 -9.55 12.78 -10.22
CA ASP A 116 -8.91 13.70 -11.17
C ASP A 116 -8.32 14.93 -10.47
N GLY A 117 -7.05 15.20 -10.73
CA GLY A 117 -6.29 16.29 -10.10
C GLY A 117 -5.93 16.07 -8.63
N ARG A 118 -6.29 14.92 -8.04
CA ARG A 118 -6.08 14.60 -6.63
C ARG A 118 -4.91 13.68 -6.40
N ARG A 119 -4.40 13.69 -5.18
CA ARG A 119 -3.43 12.72 -4.68
C ARG A 119 -4.16 11.46 -4.28
N ALA A 120 -3.58 10.29 -4.61
CA ALA A 120 -4.17 9.00 -4.25
C ALA A 120 -3.11 7.93 -4.02
N ALA A 121 -3.40 7.00 -3.11
CA ALA A 121 -2.67 5.74 -2.95
C ALA A 121 -3.50 4.57 -3.50
N THR A 122 -2.81 3.52 -3.89
CA THR A 122 -3.36 2.21 -4.22
C THR A 122 -2.34 1.15 -3.83
N HIS A 123 -2.65 -0.13 -4.00
CA HIS A 123 -1.69 -1.20 -3.76
C HIS A 123 -0.42 -0.98 -4.60
N TRP A 124 0.76 -1.10 -3.98
CA TRP A 124 2.07 -0.82 -4.60
C TRP A 124 2.28 -1.51 -5.95
N ARG A 125 1.80 -2.76 -6.09
CA ARG A 125 1.87 -3.55 -7.33
C ARG A 125 1.17 -2.87 -8.50
N HIS A 126 0.11 -2.12 -8.22
CA HIS A 126 -0.76 -1.51 -9.23
C HIS A 126 -0.61 0.02 -9.34
N ALA A 127 0.24 0.64 -8.50
CA ALA A 127 0.44 2.10 -8.50
C ALA A 127 0.87 2.64 -9.89
N GLY A 128 1.83 1.97 -10.53
CA GLY A 128 2.27 2.33 -11.87
C GLY A 128 1.19 2.13 -12.94
N LEU A 129 0.31 1.15 -12.78
CA LEU A 129 -0.82 0.91 -13.68
C LEU A 129 -1.87 2.02 -13.53
N LEU A 130 -2.23 2.36 -12.29
CA LEU A 130 -3.17 3.45 -11.99
C LEU A 130 -2.69 4.77 -12.61
N ALA A 131 -1.41 5.13 -12.41
CA ALA A 131 -0.83 6.35 -12.96
C ALA A 131 -0.87 6.40 -14.50
N ARG A 132 -0.67 5.25 -15.17
CA ARG A 132 -0.73 5.18 -16.64
C ARG A 132 -2.15 5.25 -17.20
N ARG A 133 -3.11 4.59 -16.55
CA ARG A 133 -4.52 4.58 -16.99
C ARG A 133 -5.23 5.91 -16.71
N HIS A 134 -4.91 6.50 -15.57
CA HIS A 134 -5.54 7.73 -15.10
C HIS A 134 -4.49 8.83 -14.88
N PRO A 135 -3.92 9.42 -15.92
CA PRO A 135 -2.80 10.37 -15.84
C PRO A 135 -3.14 11.67 -15.11
N ARG A 136 -4.43 11.95 -14.88
CA ARG A 136 -4.88 13.08 -14.05
C ARG A 136 -4.82 12.80 -12.55
N VAL A 137 -4.65 11.55 -12.13
CA VAL A 137 -4.47 11.17 -10.73
C VAL A 137 -3.00 11.30 -10.34
N ARG A 138 -2.72 11.98 -9.23
CA ARG A 138 -1.37 12.08 -8.66
C ARG A 138 -1.13 10.90 -7.73
N VAL A 139 -0.66 9.79 -8.29
CA VAL A 139 -0.43 8.55 -7.52
C VAL A 139 0.79 8.70 -6.62
N GLU A 140 0.62 8.39 -5.34
CA GLU A 140 1.69 8.30 -4.34
C GLU A 140 2.01 6.83 -4.05
N PRO A 141 2.99 6.24 -4.74
CA PRO A 141 3.19 4.79 -4.75
C PRO A 141 3.72 4.22 -3.43
N ASP A 142 4.26 5.07 -2.56
CA ASP A 142 4.84 4.65 -1.27
C ASP A 142 3.92 4.94 -0.07
N ALA A 143 2.88 5.74 -0.24
CA ALA A 143 2.01 6.11 0.87
C ALA A 143 1.15 4.94 1.34
N ILE A 144 1.06 4.71 2.65
CA ILE A 144 0.13 3.74 3.27
C ILE A 144 -1.31 4.20 3.05
N HIS A 145 -1.59 5.47 3.30
CA HIS A 145 -2.83 6.13 2.90
C HIS A 145 -2.58 7.60 2.54
N VAL A 146 -3.47 8.15 1.73
CA VAL A 146 -3.44 9.54 1.28
C VAL A 146 -4.82 10.16 1.51
N ARG A 147 -4.84 11.36 2.08
CA ARG A 147 -6.04 12.19 2.16
C ARG A 147 -5.91 13.36 1.19
N ASP A 148 -6.97 13.61 0.44
CA ASP A 148 -7.13 14.77 -0.42
C ASP A 148 -8.60 15.23 -0.40
N GLY A 149 -8.87 16.25 0.43
CA GLY A 149 -10.22 16.70 0.69
C GLY A 149 -11.08 15.62 1.35
N ARG A 150 -12.25 15.33 0.78
CA ARG A 150 -13.15 14.26 1.26
C ARG A 150 -12.71 12.85 0.86
N PHE A 151 -11.69 12.73 0.01
CA PHE A 151 -11.20 11.44 -0.49
C PHE A 151 -10.05 10.93 0.37
N VAL A 152 -10.13 9.66 0.77
CA VAL A 152 -9.09 8.96 1.54
C VAL A 152 -8.81 7.63 0.87
N THR A 153 -7.63 7.47 0.32
CA THR A 153 -7.25 6.25 -0.42
C THR A 153 -6.10 5.55 0.28
N SER A 154 -6.11 4.24 0.37
CA SER A 154 -5.02 3.50 1.00
C SER A 154 -4.38 2.47 0.07
N ALA A 155 -3.19 2.08 0.46
CA ALA A 155 -2.51 0.89 0.01
C ALA A 155 -3.39 -0.36 0.16
N GLY A 156 -2.85 -1.53 -0.16
CA GLY A 156 -3.65 -2.75 -0.13
C GLY A 156 -3.75 -3.41 1.23
N ILE A 157 -4.79 -4.20 1.33
CA ILE A 157 -5.01 -5.25 2.32
C ILE A 157 -4.99 -4.67 3.76
N SER A 158 -3.93 -4.92 4.53
CA SER A 158 -3.86 -4.46 5.92
C SER A 158 -3.81 -2.93 6.09
N ALA A 159 -3.50 -2.16 5.04
CA ALA A 159 -3.54 -0.70 5.08
C ALA A 159 -4.96 -0.11 5.17
N GLY A 160 -6.01 -0.92 4.91
CA GLY A 160 -7.39 -0.57 5.22
C GLY A 160 -7.61 -0.34 6.71
N ILE A 161 -6.90 -1.06 7.57
CA ILE A 161 -6.90 -0.85 9.03
C ILE A 161 -6.31 0.53 9.35
N ASP A 162 -5.14 0.87 8.79
CA ASP A 162 -4.48 2.17 9.02
C ASP A 162 -5.36 3.33 8.54
N LEU A 163 -5.96 3.20 7.35
CA LEU A 163 -6.90 4.18 6.82
C LEU A 163 -8.08 4.38 7.79
N THR A 164 -8.69 3.29 8.26
CA THR A 164 -9.88 3.37 9.09
C THR A 164 -9.57 3.89 10.50
N LEU A 165 -8.41 3.55 11.07
CA LEU A 165 -7.92 4.19 12.30
C LEU A 165 -7.76 5.71 12.13
N ALA A 166 -7.26 6.17 10.96
CA ALA A 166 -7.20 7.60 10.67
C ALA A 166 -8.59 8.23 10.52
N LEU A 167 -9.59 7.51 9.99
CA LEU A 167 -10.98 7.98 9.95
C LEU A 167 -11.57 8.12 11.37
N VAL A 168 -11.31 7.14 12.25
CA VAL A 168 -11.73 7.20 13.65
C VAL A 168 -11.01 8.32 14.41
N GLU A 169 -9.72 8.55 14.14
CA GLU A 169 -8.96 9.68 14.70
C GLU A 169 -9.59 11.02 14.34
N ASP A 170 -10.05 11.20 13.10
CA ASP A 170 -10.74 12.41 12.66
C ASP A 170 -12.10 12.58 13.34
N ASP A 171 -12.85 11.49 13.49
CA ASP A 171 -14.23 11.54 14.00
C ASP A 171 -14.27 11.67 15.53
N HIS A 172 -13.33 11.04 16.25
CA HIS A 172 -13.39 10.85 17.72
C HIS A 172 -12.09 11.19 18.45
N GLY A 173 -11.08 11.66 17.70
CA GLY A 173 -9.80 12.09 18.26
C GLY A 173 -8.80 10.96 18.46
N ALA A 174 -7.54 11.37 18.69
CA ALA A 174 -6.38 10.48 18.75
C ALA A 174 -6.43 9.47 19.93
N GLU A 175 -7.13 9.78 21.00
CA GLU A 175 -7.25 8.87 22.15
C GLU A 175 -8.12 7.66 21.83
N ALA A 176 -9.27 7.88 21.18
CA ALA A 176 -10.16 6.82 20.71
C ALA A 176 -9.41 5.91 19.72
N ALA A 177 -8.73 6.48 18.72
CA ALA A 177 -7.97 5.72 17.76
C ALA A 177 -6.83 4.90 18.40
N ARG A 178 -6.10 5.47 19.39
CA ARG A 178 -5.06 4.74 20.14
C ARG A 178 -5.61 3.58 20.96
N ARG A 179 -6.79 3.75 21.56
CA ARG A 179 -7.45 2.67 22.30
C ARG A 179 -7.79 1.51 21.37
N ILE A 180 -8.41 1.80 20.23
CA ILE A 180 -8.80 0.80 19.24
C ILE A 180 -7.58 0.10 18.66
N ALA A 181 -6.51 0.83 18.33
CA ALA A 181 -5.28 0.24 17.83
C ALA A 181 -4.65 -0.75 18.83
N ARG A 182 -4.74 -0.47 20.14
CA ARG A 182 -4.28 -1.40 21.20
C ARG A 182 -5.13 -2.65 21.29
N GLU A 183 -6.47 -2.54 21.23
CA GLU A 183 -7.38 -3.69 21.25
C GLU A 183 -7.12 -4.61 20.04
N LEU A 184 -6.85 -4.04 18.87
CA LEU A 184 -6.54 -4.77 17.65
C LEU A 184 -5.08 -5.25 17.58
N VAL A 185 -4.24 -4.88 18.56
CA VAL A 185 -2.79 -5.20 18.58
C VAL A 185 -2.07 -4.70 17.30
N VAL A 186 -2.46 -3.52 16.81
CA VAL A 186 -1.87 -2.88 15.63
C VAL A 186 -1.24 -1.54 15.98
N PHE A 187 -0.36 -1.04 15.11
CA PHE A 187 0.17 0.31 15.27
C PHE A 187 -0.86 1.36 14.88
N LEU A 188 -1.00 2.43 15.66
CA LEU A 188 -1.81 3.59 15.25
C LEU A 188 -1.23 4.26 14.00
N ARG A 189 0.09 4.35 13.91
CA ARG A 189 0.80 4.81 12.71
C ARG A 189 1.90 3.81 12.39
N ARG A 190 1.82 3.23 11.22
CA ARG A 190 2.84 2.32 10.73
C ARG A 190 4.09 3.13 10.34
N PRO A 191 5.30 2.77 10.82
CA PRO A 191 6.52 3.40 10.34
C PRO A 191 6.80 2.97 8.89
N GLY A 192 7.26 3.90 8.05
CA GLY A 192 7.62 3.65 6.66
C GLY A 192 6.43 3.66 5.70
N GLY A 193 6.68 3.28 4.47
CA GLY A 193 5.72 3.24 3.36
C GLY A 193 5.56 1.84 2.77
N GLN A 194 4.86 1.76 1.64
CA GLN A 194 4.64 0.50 0.92
C GLN A 194 5.95 -0.13 0.37
N SER A 195 6.98 0.67 0.15
CA SER A 195 8.27 0.21 -0.37
C SER A 195 8.94 -0.84 0.51
N GLN A 196 8.61 -0.89 1.82
CA GLN A 196 9.12 -1.95 2.70
C GLN A 196 8.52 -3.34 2.41
N PHE A 197 7.44 -3.42 1.62
CA PHE A 197 6.78 -4.67 1.20
C PHE A 197 6.98 -4.99 -0.27
N SER A 198 7.58 -4.07 -1.03
CA SER A 198 7.87 -4.20 -2.45
C SER A 198 9.27 -4.82 -2.60
N ALA A 199 9.34 -6.10 -2.90
CA ALA A 199 10.55 -6.62 -3.53
C ALA A 199 10.69 -5.92 -4.89
N ALA A 200 11.85 -5.30 -5.17
CA ALA A 200 12.18 -4.47 -6.34
C ALA A 200 11.38 -4.76 -7.63
N ALA A 201 10.07 -4.51 -7.61
CA ALA A 201 9.24 -4.60 -8.79
C ALA A 201 9.44 -3.33 -9.62
N ALA A 202 10.60 -3.22 -10.26
CA ALA A 202 10.73 -2.32 -11.39
C ALA A 202 9.75 -2.79 -12.46
N PRO A 203 8.86 -1.92 -12.99
CA PRO A 203 8.07 -2.27 -14.16
C PRO A 203 9.05 -2.73 -15.26
N PRO A 204 8.67 -3.69 -16.13
CA PRO A 204 9.53 -4.12 -17.21
C PRO A 204 9.96 -2.89 -18.01
N ALA A 205 11.26 -2.61 -18.00
CA ALA A 205 11.80 -1.46 -18.71
C ALA A 205 11.56 -1.65 -20.21
N ARG A 206 11.00 -0.65 -20.85
CA ARG A 206 10.73 -0.67 -22.30
C ARG A 206 12.02 -0.60 -23.14
N HIS A 207 13.11 -0.13 -22.52
CA HIS A 207 14.42 -0.04 -23.14
C HIS A 207 15.32 -1.22 -22.71
N ASP A 208 15.83 -1.98 -23.67
CA ASP A 208 16.73 -3.12 -23.44
C ASP A 208 17.95 -2.75 -22.58
N VAL A 209 18.53 -1.57 -22.80
CA VAL A 209 19.65 -1.03 -22.02
C VAL A 209 19.31 -0.92 -20.52
N LEU A 210 18.12 -0.41 -20.20
CA LEU A 210 17.71 -0.23 -18.81
C LEU A 210 17.42 -1.57 -18.14
N ARG A 211 16.85 -2.52 -18.89
CA ARG A 211 16.61 -3.89 -18.40
C ARG A 211 17.90 -4.58 -18.00
N VAL A 212 18.92 -4.55 -18.86
CA VAL A 212 20.24 -5.15 -18.59
C VAL A 212 20.87 -4.55 -17.34
N LEU A 213 20.79 -3.23 -17.16
CA LEU A 213 21.31 -2.56 -15.96
C LEU A 213 20.52 -2.93 -14.69
N ILE A 214 19.20 -2.99 -14.77
CA ILE A 214 18.35 -3.43 -13.67
C ILE A 214 18.72 -4.85 -13.26
N ASP A 215 18.80 -5.78 -14.20
CA ASP A 215 19.15 -7.18 -13.96
C ASP A 215 20.55 -7.30 -13.33
N SER A 216 21.51 -6.52 -13.79
CA SER A 216 22.86 -6.49 -13.22
C SER A 216 22.89 -6.02 -11.77
N VAL A 217 22.16 -4.95 -11.43
CA VAL A 217 22.09 -4.43 -10.05
C VAL A 217 21.34 -5.40 -9.13
N LEU A 218 20.30 -6.06 -9.63
CA LEU A 218 19.53 -7.04 -8.86
C LEU A 218 20.34 -8.32 -8.60
N ALA A 219 21.20 -8.73 -9.55
CA ALA A 219 22.05 -9.90 -9.42
C ALA A 219 23.18 -9.69 -8.41
N ASP A 220 23.76 -8.50 -8.37
CA ASP A 220 24.84 -8.12 -7.43
C ASP A 220 24.63 -6.71 -6.87
N PRO A 221 23.76 -6.53 -5.87
CA PRO A 221 23.50 -5.20 -5.29
C PRO A 221 24.72 -4.54 -4.65
N ALA A 222 25.71 -5.34 -4.20
CA ALA A 222 26.93 -4.84 -3.57
C ALA A 222 27.97 -4.32 -4.57
N GLY A 223 27.85 -4.66 -5.84
CA GLY A 223 28.76 -4.25 -6.90
C GLY A 223 28.88 -2.73 -7.10
N ASP A 224 29.81 -2.30 -7.96
CA ASP A 224 29.92 -0.89 -8.32
C ASP A 224 28.80 -0.46 -9.28
N HIS A 225 27.76 0.13 -8.72
CA HIS A 225 26.63 0.71 -9.43
C HIS A 225 26.62 2.24 -9.33
N GLY A 226 27.80 2.87 -9.23
CA GLY A 226 27.94 4.31 -9.39
C GLY A 226 27.44 4.77 -10.76
N LEU A 227 26.91 5.99 -10.84
CA LEU A 227 26.36 6.53 -12.09
C LEU A 227 27.34 6.45 -13.28
N PRO A 228 28.65 6.73 -13.09
CA PRO A 228 29.63 6.57 -14.17
C PRO A 228 29.81 5.11 -14.61
N ALA A 229 29.90 4.17 -13.66
CA ALA A 229 30.05 2.74 -13.94
C ALA A 229 28.84 2.17 -14.69
N MET A 230 27.64 2.50 -14.24
CA MET A 230 26.39 2.10 -14.93
C MET A 230 26.29 2.70 -16.33
N ALA A 231 26.66 3.95 -16.52
CA ALA A 231 26.65 4.60 -17.82
C ALA A 231 27.67 3.97 -18.81
N ALA A 232 28.85 3.62 -18.30
CA ALA A 232 29.88 2.91 -19.08
C ALA A 232 29.43 1.51 -19.47
N ALA A 233 28.87 0.72 -18.53
CA ALA A 233 28.32 -0.62 -18.78
C ALA A 233 27.21 -0.61 -19.83
N ALA A 234 26.42 0.46 -19.89
CA ALA A 234 25.33 0.64 -20.85
C ALA A 234 25.78 1.33 -22.15
N ALA A 235 27.02 1.71 -22.30
CA ALA A 235 27.54 2.46 -23.44
C ALA A 235 26.75 3.77 -23.73
N VAL A 236 26.33 4.46 -22.68
CA VAL A 236 25.58 5.73 -22.77
C VAL A 236 26.21 6.81 -21.89
N SER A 237 25.87 8.09 -22.15
CA SER A 237 26.29 9.17 -21.25
C SER A 237 25.51 9.14 -19.92
N THR A 238 26.13 9.64 -18.83
CA THR A 238 25.49 9.78 -17.52
C THR A 238 24.22 10.62 -17.57
N ARG A 239 24.19 11.65 -18.43
CA ARG A 239 23.01 12.49 -18.68
C ARG A 239 21.88 11.68 -19.33
N HIS A 240 22.20 10.86 -20.33
CA HIS A 240 21.21 10.00 -21.01
C HIS A 240 20.66 8.95 -20.05
N LEU A 241 21.53 8.28 -19.28
CA LEU A 241 21.12 7.31 -18.28
C LEU A 241 20.19 7.92 -17.22
N THR A 242 20.54 9.10 -16.69
CA THR A 242 19.70 9.81 -15.71
C THR A 242 18.31 10.15 -16.30
N ARG A 243 18.25 10.54 -17.58
CA ARG A 243 16.99 10.80 -18.27
C ARG A 243 16.16 9.53 -18.42
N LEU A 244 16.75 8.41 -18.83
CA LEU A 244 16.08 7.12 -18.95
C LEU A 244 15.46 6.70 -17.61
N PHE A 245 16.23 6.74 -16.52
CA PHE A 245 15.73 6.42 -15.18
C PHE A 245 14.54 7.31 -14.77
N ARG A 246 14.61 8.62 -15.06
CA ARG A 246 13.50 9.54 -14.75
C ARG A 246 12.26 9.26 -15.58
N THR A 247 12.43 8.99 -16.89
CA THR A 247 11.31 8.79 -17.80
C THR A 247 10.64 7.42 -17.59
N GLU A 248 11.43 6.35 -17.41
CA GLU A 248 10.92 4.98 -17.34
C GLU A 248 10.58 4.54 -15.90
N LEU A 249 11.37 4.98 -14.91
CA LEU A 249 11.26 4.54 -13.51
C LEU A 249 10.83 5.65 -12.53
N GLY A 250 10.66 6.89 -13.01
CA GLY A 250 10.25 8.02 -12.18
C GLY A 250 11.27 8.44 -11.10
N THR A 251 12.52 7.95 -11.18
CA THR A 251 13.54 8.15 -10.13
C THR A 251 14.92 8.44 -10.74
N THR A 252 15.94 8.63 -9.91
CA THR A 252 17.33 8.74 -10.35
C THR A 252 18.05 7.39 -10.18
N PRO A 253 19.11 7.11 -10.97
CA PRO A 253 19.93 5.89 -10.82
C PRO A 253 20.37 5.66 -9.37
N ALA A 254 20.93 6.67 -8.71
CA ALA A 254 21.44 6.57 -7.35
C ALA A 254 20.34 6.23 -6.33
N ARG A 255 19.17 6.86 -6.42
CA ARG A 255 18.02 6.55 -5.54
C ARG A 255 17.46 5.16 -5.79
N TRP A 256 17.48 4.71 -7.04
CA TRP A 256 17.03 3.38 -7.39
C TRP A 256 17.98 2.31 -6.83
N VAL A 257 19.28 2.47 -7.02
CA VAL A 257 20.31 1.58 -6.44
C VAL A 257 20.24 1.57 -4.91
N GLU A 258 20.12 2.73 -4.25
CA GLU A 258 19.95 2.82 -2.79
C GLU A 258 18.75 1.99 -2.31
N ARG A 259 17.63 2.04 -3.04
CA ARG A 259 16.44 1.24 -2.71
C ARG A 259 16.67 -0.26 -2.87
N VAL A 260 17.31 -0.69 -3.97
CA VAL A 260 17.66 -2.11 -4.17
C VAL A 260 18.58 -2.62 -3.06
N ARG A 261 19.58 -1.83 -2.67
CA ARG A 261 20.49 -2.15 -1.56
C ARG A 261 19.75 -2.22 -0.22
N LEU A 262 18.82 -1.32 0.03
CA LEU A 262 17.98 -1.36 1.23
C LEU A 262 17.17 -2.65 1.28
N GLU A 263 16.52 -3.04 0.19
CA GLU A 263 15.73 -4.27 0.12
C GLU A 263 16.61 -5.52 0.29
N HIS A 264 17.82 -5.49 -0.23
CA HIS A 264 18.79 -6.58 -0.01
C HIS A 264 19.22 -6.66 1.46
N ALA A 265 19.51 -5.52 2.11
CA ALA A 265 19.83 -5.45 3.52
C ALA A 265 18.68 -5.97 4.41
N GLN A 266 17.44 -5.65 4.07
CA GLN A 266 16.25 -6.16 4.76
C GLN A 266 16.19 -7.70 4.71
N ARG A 267 16.41 -8.29 3.54
CA ARG A 267 16.47 -9.76 3.39
C ARG A 267 17.56 -10.37 4.24
N LEU A 268 18.81 -9.85 4.14
CA LEU A 268 19.94 -10.34 4.93
C LEU A 268 19.65 -10.29 6.45
N LEU A 269 19.02 -9.22 6.94
CA LEU A 269 18.64 -9.11 8.35
C LEU A 269 17.59 -10.14 8.76
N LEU A 270 16.62 -10.45 7.89
CA LEU A 270 15.60 -11.48 8.14
C LEU A 270 16.17 -12.89 8.06
N ASP A 271 17.18 -13.11 7.23
CA ASP A 271 17.94 -14.37 7.12
C ASP A 271 18.94 -14.57 8.29
N GLY A 272 18.93 -13.63 9.27
CA GLY A 272 19.71 -13.76 10.49
C GLY A 272 21.09 -13.11 10.47
N HIS A 273 21.46 -12.42 9.39
CA HIS A 273 22.74 -11.69 9.32
C HIS A 273 22.79 -10.53 10.35
N GLY A 274 23.99 -10.29 10.90
CA GLY A 274 24.24 -9.12 11.74
C GLY A 274 24.17 -7.82 10.96
N VAL A 275 23.92 -6.69 11.65
CA VAL A 275 23.80 -5.34 11.04
C VAL A 275 25.00 -5.01 10.18
N THR A 276 26.23 -5.27 10.67
CA THR A 276 27.48 -5.00 9.96
C THR A 276 27.63 -5.85 8.69
N ALA A 277 27.27 -7.13 8.76
CA ALA A 277 27.28 -8.01 7.58
C ALA A 277 26.24 -7.55 6.57
N ALA A 278 25.02 -7.26 6.99
CA ALA A 278 23.95 -6.75 6.14
C ALA A 278 24.34 -5.43 5.45
N ALA A 279 25.01 -4.50 6.16
CA ALA A 279 25.51 -3.26 5.58
C ALA A 279 26.54 -3.48 4.47
N ARG A 280 27.50 -4.37 4.71
CA ARG A 280 28.55 -4.72 3.76
C ARG A 280 27.98 -5.45 2.54
N ASP A 281 27.26 -6.54 2.79
CA ASP A 281 26.84 -7.48 1.76
C ASP A 281 25.68 -6.94 0.91
N SER A 282 24.95 -5.93 1.41
CA SER A 282 23.98 -5.17 0.60
C SER A 282 24.58 -4.05 -0.25
N GLY A 283 25.86 -3.72 -0.06
CA GLY A 283 26.53 -2.60 -0.74
C GLY A 283 26.22 -1.22 -0.14
N LEU A 284 25.60 -1.14 1.05
CA LEU A 284 25.45 0.12 1.79
C LEU A 284 26.72 0.52 2.52
N GLY A 285 27.67 -0.41 2.68
CA GLY A 285 29.06 -0.17 3.07
C GLY A 285 29.28 -0.11 4.59
N SER A 286 28.53 0.67 5.35
CA SER A 286 28.72 0.82 6.79
C SER A 286 27.39 0.76 7.58
N ASP A 287 27.50 0.38 8.87
CA ASP A 287 26.39 0.37 9.82
C ASP A 287 25.71 1.73 9.92
N GLU A 288 26.48 2.81 9.88
CA GLU A 288 25.96 4.17 9.95
C GLU A 288 25.14 4.50 8.68
N THR A 289 25.65 4.15 7.50
CA THR A 289 24.91 4.33 6.24
C THR A 289 23.64 3.51 6.24
N LEU A 290 23.72 2.23 6.68
CA LEU A 290 22.56 1.36 6.79
C LEU A 290 21.50 1.96 7.74
N ARG A 291 21.89 2.43 8.94
CA ARG A 291 20.97 3.07 9.88
C ARG A 291 20.31 4.30 9.29
N ARG A 292 21.08 5.17 8.65
CA ARG A 292 20.57 6.40 8.02
C ARG A 292 19.59 6.10 6.87
N VAL A 293 19.86 5.08 6.06
CA VAL A 293 18.98 4.64 4.98
C VAL A 293 17.71 4.02 5.55
N PHE A 294 17.82 3.15 6.57
CA PHE A 294 16.67 2.58 7.28
C PHE A 294 15.80 3.66 7.91
N ASP A 295 16.39 4.61 8.62
CA ASP A 295 15.64 5.72 9.23
C ASP A 295 14.92 6.56 8.18
N ARG A 296 15.61 6.92 7.09
CA ARG A 296 15.04 7.72 6.00
C ARG A 296 13.88 7.05 5.30
N HIS A 297 13.97 5.75 5.03
CA HIS A 297 12.99 5.03 4.21
C HIS A 297 11.95 4.28 5.03
N LEU A 298 12.30 3.83 6.23
CA LEU A 298 11.46 2.96 7.05
C LEU A 298 11.08 3.56 8.41
N GLY A 299 11.72 4.66 8.83
CA GLY A 299 11.48 5.29 10.13
C GLY A 299 11.83 4.41 11.33
N ILE A 300 12.61 3.35 11.14
CA ILE A 300 13.04 2.42 12.21
C ILE A 300 14.49 2.02 12.04
N THR A 301 15.11 1.51 13.11
CA THR A 301 16.49 1.00 13.05
C THR A 301 16.54 -0.41 12.42
N PRO A 302 17.69 -0.82 11.82
CA PRO A 302 17.89 -2.19 11.31
C PRO A 302 17.62 -3.27 12.37
N THR A 303 18.02 -3.02 13.62
CA THR A 303 17.77 -3.96 14.73
C THR A 303 16.27 -4.06 15.05
N ALA A 304 15.56 -2.95 15.11
CA ALA A 304 14.12 -2.94 15.34
C ALA A 304 13.37 -3.62 14.17
N TYR A 305 13.84 -3.43 12.94
CA TYR A 305 13.30 -4.12 11.77
C TYR A 305 13.43 -5.65 11.91
N ARG A 306 14.64 -6.14 12.23
CA ARG A 306 14.87 -7.57 12.44
C ARG A 306 13.97 -8.14 13.54
N GLN A 307 13.86 -7.47 14.69
CA GLN A 307 13.02 -7.92 15.80
C GLN A 307 11.53 -8.01 15.44
N ARG A 308 11.04 -7.14 14.55
CA ARG A 308 9.63 -7.10 14.15
C ARG A 308 9.26 -8.10 13.07
N PHE A 309 10.19 -8.43 12.18
CA PHE A 309 9.91 -9.19 10.97
C PHE A 309 10.67 -10.50 10.86
N ALA A 310 11.62 -10.80 11.76
CA ALA A 310 12.26 -12.12 11.80
C ALA A 310 11.22 -13.18 12.18
N THR A 311 11.29 -14.34 11.51
CA THR A 311 10.40 -15.47 11.80
C THR A 311 10.68 -16.03 13.19
N THR A 312 9.64 -16.43 13.93
CA THR A 312 9.68 -16.97 15.29
C THR A 312 10.36 -18.36 15.40
N THR A 313 10.87 -18.90 14.30
CA THR A 313 11.44 -20.26 14.24
C THR A 313 12.87 -20.38 14.79
N GLY A 314 13.42 -19.39 15.48
CA GLY A 314 14.79 -19.40 15.99
C GLY A 314 15.01 -18.89 17.42
N GLY A 315 13.96 -18.60 18.19
CA GLY A 315 14.08 -18.06 19.54
C GLY A 315 13.18 -18.76 20.54
N THR A 316 13.77 -19.64 21.35
CA THR A 316 13.13 -20.10 22.61
C THR A 316 12.88 -18.86 23.46
N VAL A 317 11.63 -18.40 23.55
CA VAL A 317 11.22 -17.41 24.55
C VAL A 317 11.36 -18.07 25.91
N GLN A 318 12.43 -17.78 26.65
CA GLN A 318 12.47 -18.02 28.09
C GLN A 318 11.47 -17.07 28.74
N ILE A 319 10.31 -17.58 29.07
CA ILE A 319 9.38 -16.92 30.00
C ILE A 319 9.97 -17.17 31.40
N ASN A 320 10.69 -16.19 31.92
CA ASN A 320 11.02 -16.17 33.35
C ASN A 320 9.73 -15.90 34.11
N GLY A 321 9.39 -16.87 35.01
CA GLY A 321 8.27 -16.78 35.95
C GLY A 321 8.48 -15.75 37.06
#